data_02486f235a02d22a523cb07022ea0cdc
#
_entry.id   02486f235a02d22a523cb07022ea0cdc
#
_cell.length_a   1.000
_cell.length_b   1.000
_cell.length_c   1.000
_cell.angle_alpha   90.00
_cell.angle_beta   90.00
_cell.angle_gamma   90.00
#
_symmetry.space_group_name_H-M   'P 1'
#
loop_
_entity.id
_entity.type
_entity.pdbx_description
1 polymer ?
#
loop_
_entity_poly.entity_id
_entity_poly.type
_entity_poly.pdbx_seq_one_letter_code
_entity_poly.pdbx_strand_id
1 'polypeptide(L)'
;VNLSPADVRKSGTICDLAIASAVLCAYGFIMPESLEHTVLIGELSLDGSVRPVNGVLSVVLMAKRMGMTKCIVPAMNAFEGAAVDDIEVYGVHTLQELIGFLDGRLVICGQHTMKRGLEIAAAGMHHTMLIGPPGAGKSMAARRLPTILPKMTWEECLEVSEIYSAAGLLKPAEGLITTRPFRSPHHTASDVALAGG
;
A
#
# COMPACT_ATOMS: atom_id res chain seq x y z
N VAL A 1 -0.41 26.09 0.00
CA VAL A 1 -0.90 25.23 1.10
C VAL A 1 -1.38 26.14 2.23
N ASN A 2 -2.66 26.04 2.60
CA ASN A 2 -3.20 26.82 3.71
C ASN A 2 -3.11 25.99 4.99
N LEU A 3 -2.25 26.42 5.93
CA LEU A 3 -2.07 25.80 7.23
C LEU A 3 -2.82 26.60 8.31
N SER A 4 -4.13 26.66 8.21
CA SER A 4 -5.00 27.33 9.18
C SER A 4 -5.22 26.43 10.43
N PRO A 5 -5.41 27.00 11.64
CA PRO A 5 -5.28 28.40 12.00
C PRO A 5 -3.82 28.85 12.19
N ALA A 6 -3.54 30.14 11.95
CA ALA A 6 -2.19 30.69 12.00
C ALA A 6 -1.65 30.93 13.42
N ASP A 7 -2.53 30.98 14.42
CA ASP A 7 -2.24 31.26 15.81
C ASP A 7 -1.84 30.02 16.64
N VAL A 8 -1.97 28.81 16.08
CA VAL A 8 -1.48 27.58 16.71
C VAL A 8 0.00 27.39 16.36
N ARG A 9 0.88 27.38 17.36
CA ARG A 9 2.28 26.99 17.19
C ARG A 9 2.34 25.59 16.61
N LYS A 10 2.67 25.50 15.34
CA LYS A 10 2.92 24.23 14.63
C LYS A 10 4.34 23.78 14.97
N SER A 11 4.47 23.07 16.07
CA SER A 11 5.73 22.45 16.45
C SER A 11 5.83 21.12 15.71
N GLY A 12 6.74 21.07 14.72
CA GLY A 12 7.13 19.83 14.07
C GLY A 12 6.83 19.76 12.58
N THR A 13 7.70 19.12 11.91
CA THR A 13 7.75 18.84 10.47
C THR A 13 6.97 17.58 10.10
N ILE A 14 6.08 17.09 11.03
CA ILE A 14 5.31 15.84 10.86
C ILE A 14 4.43 15.84 9.60
N CYS A 15 4.05 17.01 9.10
CA CYS A 15 3.19 17.16 7.92
C CYS A 15 3.98 17.36 6.61
N ASP A 16 5.30 17.41 6.64
CA ASP A 16 6.10 17.71 5.44
C ASP A 16 5.83 16.72 4.32
N LEU A 17 5.75 15.44 4.64
CA LEU A 17 5.46 14.38 3.67
C LEU A 17 4.07 14.56 3.03
N ALA A 18 3.06 14.92 3.83
CA ALA A 18 1.71 15.18 3.34
C ALA A 18 1.65 16.43 2.45
N ILE A 19 2.36 17.49 2.84
CA ILE A 19 2.45 18.73 2.06
C ILE A 19 3.15 18.47 0.72
N ALA A 20 4.28 17.77 0.72
CA ALA A 20 4.99 17.41 -0.50
C ALA A 20 4.12 16.56 -1.42
N SER A 21 3.38 15.59 -0.87
CA SER A 21 2.45 14.75 -1.64
C SER A 21 1.32 15.55 -2.27
N ALA A 22 0.76 16.53 -1.55
CA ALA A 22 -0.28 17.41 -2.06
C ALA A 22 0.25 18.31 -3.21
N VAL A 23 1.49 18.79 -3.11
CA VAL A 23 2.15 19.55 -4.17
C VAL A 23 2.38 18.68 -5.39
N LEU A 24 2.91 17.46 -5.22
CA LEU A 24 3.12 16.50 -6.31
C LEU A 24 1.81 16.10 -7.00
N CYS A 25 0.73 15.96 -6.24
CA CYS A 25 -0.60 15.73 -6.77
C CYS A 25 -1.08 16.91 -7.63
N ALA A 26 -0.87 18.15 -7.17
CA ALA A 26 -1.23 19.37 -7.94
C ALA A 26 -0.45 19.52 -9.25
N TYR A 27 0.77 18.96 -9.32
CA TYR A 27 1.58 18.91 -10.55
C TYR A 27 1.33 17.68 -11.41
N GLY A 28 0.42 16.78 -11.01
CA GLY A 28 0.08 15.56 -11.76
C GLY A 28 1.10 14.43 -11.65
N PHE A 29 2.01 14.46 -10.68
CA PHE A 29 2.95 13.38 -10.41
C PHE A 29 2.34 12.25 -9.57
N ILE A 30 1.26 12.52 -8.86
CA ILE A 30 0.51 11.57 -8.04
C ILE A 30 -0.97 11.73 -8.39
N MET A 31 -1.68 10.63 -8.62
CA MET A 31 -3.11 10.66 -8.88
C MET A 31 -3.88 10.91 -7.57
N PRO A 32 -4.88 11.82 -7.56
CA PRO A 32 -5.66 12.12 -6.34
C PRO A 32 -6.29 10.88 -5.70
N GLU A 33 -6.77 9.95 -6.52
CA GLU A 33 -7.45 8.73 -6.09
C GLU A 33 -6.54 7.81 -5.27
N SER A 34 -5.22 7.87 -5.48
CA SER A 34 -4.26 7.07 -4.72
C SER A 34 -4.07 7.55 -3.28
N LEU A 35 -4.49 8.80 -2.99
CA LEU A 35 -4.44 9.42 -1.66
C LEU A 35 -5.77 9.30 -0.90
N GLU A 36 -6.84 8.79 -1.52
CA GLU A 36 -8.13 8.61 -0.86
C GLU A 36 -8.01 7.68 0.35
N HIS A 37 -8.67 8.06 1.44
CA HIS A 37 -8.64 7.33 2.71
C HIS A 37 -7.23 7.04 3.25
N THR A 38 -6.25 7.87 2.90
CA THR A 38 -4.84 7.70 3.26
C THR A 38 -4.36 8.87 4.13
N VAL A 39 -3.75 8.55 5.28
CA VAL A 39 -3.04 9.52 6.11
C VAL A 39 -1.54 9.41 5.83
N LEU A 40 -0.88 10.55 5.65
CA LEU A 40 0.56 10.64 5.45
C LEU A 40 1.18 11.46 6.58
N ILE A 41 2.21 10.91 7.21
CA ILE A 41 3.01 11.63 8.21
C ILE A 41 4.50 11.33 7.99
N GLY A 42 5.32 12.32 8.23
CA GLY A 42 6.77 12.20 8.13
C GLY A 42 7.43 13.55 7.93
N GLU A 43 8.60 13.71 8.51
CA GLU A 43 9.50 14.83 8.23
C GLU A 43 10.23 14.55 6.91
N LEU A 44 10.35 15.56 6.05
CA LEU A 44 11.03 15.44 4.76
C LEU A 44 12.31 16.27 4.76
N SER A 45 13.44 15.60 4.55
CA SER A 45 14.72 16.25 4.35
C SER A 45 14.88 16.78 2.92
N LEU A 46 15.79 17.73 2.73
CA LEU A 46 16.07 18.35 1.42
C LEU A 46 16.60 17.35 0.37
N ASP A 47 17.19 16.25 0.82
CA ASP A 47 17.66 15.15 -0.04
C ASP A 47 16.54 14.17 -0.45
N GLY A 48 15.30 14.42 0.00
CA GLY A 48 14.16 13.56 -0.25
C GLY A 48 14.03 12.37 0.71
N SER A 49 14.89 12.25 1.72
CA SER A 49 14.75 11.22 2.76
C SER A 49 13.62 11.54 3.73
N VAL A 50 12.88 10.50 4.14
CA VAL A 50 11.78 10.60 5.11
C VAL A 50 12.32 10.23 6.49
N ARG A 51 12.27 11.19 7.41
CA ARG A 51 12.79 11.05 8.78
C ARG A 51 11.71 10.61 9.75
N PRO A 52 12.10 9.88 10.81
CA PRO A 52 11.18 9.44 11.83
C PRO A 52 10.56 10.64 12.58
N VAL A 53 9.32 10.44 13.04
CA VAL A 53 8.56 11.42 13.80
C VAL A 53 8.02 10.78 15.07
N ASN A 54 7.67 11.59 16.07
CA ASN A 54 7.09 11.11 17.31
C ASN A 54 5.55 11.00 17.23
N GLY A 55 4.98 10.05 17.96
CA GLY A 55 3.53 9.94 18.14
C GLY A 55 2.80 9.25 16.98
N VAL A 56 3.48 8.44 16.20
CA VAL A 56 2.90 7.70 15.07
C VAL A 56 1.75 6.80 15.51
N LEU A 57 1.89 6.08 16.61
CA LEU A 57 0.81 5.23 17.14
C LEU A 57 -0.48 6.02 17.38
N SER A 58 -0.37 7.20 17.97
CA SER A 58 -1.54 8.07 18.25
C SER A 58 -2.22 8.53 16.96
N VAL A 59 -1.44 8.88 15.93
CA VAL A 59 -1.96 9.30 14.63
C VAL A 59 -2.64 8.13 13.92
N VAL A 60 -2.05 6.93 13.93
CA VAL A 60 -2.63 5.73 13.30
C VAL A 60 -3.94 5.33 13.99
N LEU A 61 -4.00 5.39 15.33
CA LEU A 61 -5.23 5.16 16.09
C LEU A 61 -6.32 6.18 15.76
N MET A 62 -5.95 7.45 15.62
CA MET A 62 -6.89 8.50 15.20
C MET A 62 -7.37 8.27 13.77
N ALA A 63 -6.47 7.96 12.84
CA ALA A 63 -6.80 7.65 11.45
C ALA A 63 -7.81 6.52 11.34
N LYS A 64 -7.61 5.42 12.08
CA LYS A 64 -8.56 4.31 12.18
C LYS A 64 -9.93 4.77 12.65
N ARG A 65 -10.01 5.60 13.71
CA ARG A 65 -11.29 6.15 14.24
C ARG A 65 -12.00 7.04 13.22
N MET A 66 -11.26 7.70 12.34
CA MET A 66 -11.79 8.54 11.26
C MET A 66 -12.19 7.75 10.01
N GLY A 67 -12.07 6.43 10.02
CA GLY A 67 -12.41 5.58 8.87
C GLY A 67 -11.38 5.59 7.76
N MET A 68 -10.14 6.03 8.05
CA MET A 68 -9.04 5.90 7.10
C MET A 68 -8.62 4.43 6.98
N THR A 69 -8.24 4.01 5.78
CA THR A 69 -7.84 2.63 5.51
C THR A 69 -6.34 2.44 5.44
N LYS A 70 -5.60 3.54 5.22
CA LYS A 70 -4.14 3.50 5.02
C LYS A 70 -3.45 4.60 5.80
N CYS A 71 -2.27 4.27 6.35
CA CYS A 71 -1.32 5.23 6.89
C CYS A 71 0.06 5.02 6.24
N ILE A 72 0.63 6.09 5.70
CA ILE A 72 1.99 6.10 5.20
C ILE A 72 2.84 6.87 6.20
N VAL A 73 3.86 6.20 6.72
CA VAL A 73 4.69 6.68 7.82
C VAL A 73 6.17 6.52 7.47
N PRO A 74 7.10 7.17 8.17
CA PRO A 74 8.53 6.88 8.01
C PRO A 74 8.81 5.41 8.28
N ALA A 75 9.69 4.79 7.49
CA ALA A 75 10.01 3.37 7.62
C ALA A 75 10.49 2.98 9.03
N MET A 76 11.20 3.88 9.71
CA MET A 76 11.64 3.69 11.11
C MET A 76 10.48 3.61 12.10
N ASN A 77 9.34 4.22 11.78
CA ASN A 77 8.13 4.21 12.61
C ASN A 77 7.11 3.13 12.20
N ALA A 78 7.34 2.43 11.11
CA ALA A 78 6.38 1.46 10.59
C ALA A 78 6.02 0.36 11.59
N PHE A 79 6.98 -0.06 12.42
CA PHE A 79 6.76 -1.05 13.46
C PHE A 79 5.78 -0.57 14.54
N GLU A 80 5.93 0.71 14.95
CA GLU A 80 5.04 1.36 15.91
C GLU A 80 3.60 1.44 15.37
N GLY A 81 3.45 1.88 14.12
CA GLY A 81 2.15 1.99 13.47
C GLY A 81 1.48 0.64 13.19
N ALA A 82 2.27 -0.38 12.86
CA ALA A 82 1.78 -1.72 12.55
C ALA A 82 1.17 -2.48 13.74
N ALA A 83 1.28 -1.93 14.96
CA ALA A 83 0.62 -2.47 16.15
C ALA A 83 -0.91 -2.25 16.15
N VAL A 84 -1.43 -1.42 15.23
CA VAL A 84 -2.87 -1.14 15.13
C VAL A 84 -3.49 -2.04 14.07
N ASP A 85 -4.47 -2.85 14.48
CA ASP A 85 -5.25 -3.71 13.57
C ASP A 85 -6.24 -2.89 12.72
N ASP A 86 -6.73 -3.49 11.62
CA ASP A 86 -7.76 -2.94 10.71
C ASP A 86 -7.39 -1.63 9.99
N ILE A 87 -6.11 -1.27 9.95
CA ILE A 87 -5.57 -0.18 9.14
C ILE A 87 -4.24 -0.61 8.53
N GLU A 88 -4.05 -0.34 7.25
CA GLU A 88 -2.82 -0.69 6.57
C GLU A 88 -1.74 0.37 6.84
N VAL A 89 -0.60 -0.04 7.39
CA VAL A 89 0.53 0.87 7.66
C VAL A 89 1.69 0.56 6.74
N TYR A 90 2.14 1.59 6.01
CA TYR A 90 3.23 1.50 5.05
C TYR A 90 4.40 2.40 5.47
N GLY A 91 5.58 1.81 5.59
CA GLY A 91 6.82 2.55 5.86
C GLY A 91 7.52 2.96 4.58
N VAL A 92 7.90 4.23 4.46
CA VAL A 92 8.68 4.76 3.33
C VAL A 92 9.98 5.40 3.81
N HIS A 93 11.05 5.21 3.05
CA HIS A 93 12.37 5.80 3.35
C HIS A 93 12.60 7.13 2.62
N THR A 94 11.98 7.29 1.44
CA THR A 94 12.18 8.45 0.58
C THR A 94 10.88 8.90 -0.07
N LEU A 95 10.84 10.17 -0.49
CA LEU A 95 9.75 10.73 -1.29
C LEU A 95 9.59 9.98 -2.62
N GLN A 96 10.70 9.54 -3.23
CA GLN A 96 10.66 8.78 -4.48
C GLN A 96 10.00 7.40 -4.27
N GLU A 97 10.26 6.75 -3.14
CA GLU A 97 9.61 5.50 -2.75
C GLU A 97 8.10 5.71 -2.56
N LEU A 98 7.70 6.81 -1.93
CA LEU A 98 6.30 7.19 -1.78
C LEU A 98 5.61 7.38 -3.14
N ILE A 99 6.21 8.14 -4.07
CA ILE A 99 5.66 8.36 -5.42
C ILE A 99 5.48 7.01 -6.12
N GLY A 100 6.49 6.17 -6.12
CA GLY A 100 6.41 4.83 -6.71
C GLY A 100 5.32 3.95 -6.08
N PHE A 101 5.09 4.11 -4.77
CA PHE A 101 4.02 3.41 -4.06
C PHE A 101 2.63 3.90 -4.51
N LEU A 102 2.43 5.20 -4.58
CA LEU A 102 1.13 5.80 -4.93
C LEU A 102 0.79 5.66 -6.41
N ASP A 103 1.80 5.65 -7.28
CA ASP A 103 1.66 5.54 -8.74
C ASP A 103 1.43 4.08 -9.21
N GLY A 104 1.40 3.13 -8.27
CA GLY A 104 1.28 1.71 -8.58
C GLY A 104 2.52 1.10 -9.25
N ARG A 105 3.53 1.90 -9.52
CA ARG A 105 4.85 1.49 -10.07
C ARG A 105 5.82 1.13 -8.97
N LEU A 106 5.41 0.38 -7.99
CA LEU A 106 6.20 0.16 -6.79
C LEU A 106 7.58 -0.40 -7.10
N VAL A 107 8.57 0.47 -7.03
CA VAL A 107 9.93 0.03 -6.77
C VAL A 107 10.01 -0.24 -5.27
N ILE A 108 9.93 -1.49 -4.86
CA ILE A 108 10.29 -1.88 -3.49
C ILE A 108 11.77 -1.54 -3.34
N CYS A 109 12.10 -0.42 -2.71
CA CYS A 109 13.49 -0.07 -2.44
C CYS A 109 14.03 -0.98 -1.33
N GLY A 110 15.23 -1.51 -1.50
CA GLY A 110 15.79 -2.50 -0.58
C GLY A 110 15.15 -3.89 -0.74
N GLN A 111 15.18 -4.71 0.31
CA GLN A 111 14.58 -6.07 0.35
C GLN A 111 14.98 -6.98 -0.82
N HIS A 112 16.25 -6.90 -1.27
CA HIS A 112 16.74 -7.61 -2.47
C HIS A 112 16.44 -9.11 -2.42
N THR A 113 16.59 -9.74 -1.26
CA THR A 113 16.31 -11.16 -1.08
C THR A 113 14.83 -11.48 -1.28
N MET A 114 13.93 -10.64 -0.71
CA MET A 114 12.49 -10.81 -0.85
C MET A 114 12.05 -10.61 -2.30
N LYS A 115 12.55 -9.58 -2.98
CA LYS A 115 12.29 -9.34 -4.42
C LYS A 115 12.70 -10.53 -5.25
N ARG A 116 13.94 -11.01 -5.06
CA ARG A 116 14.45 -12.16 -5.79
C ARG A 116 13.63 -13.42 -5.52
N GLY A 117 13.21 -13.63 -4.27
CA GLY A 117 12.31 -14.73 -3.91
C GLY A 117 10.96 -14.64 -4.64
N LEU A 118 10.36 -13.46 -4.74
CA LEU A 118 9.10 -13.24 -5.46
C LEU A 118 9.24 -13.40 -6.98
N GLU A 119 10.36 -12.95 -7.57
CA GLU A 119 10.67 -13.20 -8.99
C GLU A 119 10.75 -14.69 -9.31
N ILE A 120 11.45 -15.46 -8.48
CA ILE A 120 11.57 -16.92 -8.63
C ILE A 120 10.20 -17.58 -8.48
N ALA A 121 9.43 -17.17 -7.46
CA ALA A 121 8.10 -17.69 -7.23
C ALA A 121 7.15 -17.39 -8.41
N ALA A 122 7.19 -16.17 -8.94
CA ALA A 122 6.40 -15.79 -10.10
C ALA A 122 6.78 -16.56 -11.37
N ALA A 123 8.09 -16.72 -11.62
CA ALA A 123 8.59 -17.44 -12.78
C ALA A 123 8.28 -18.95 -12.74
N GLY A 124 8.29 -19.53 -11.53
CA GLY A 124 8.06 -20.97 -11.34
C GLY A 124 6.64 -21.33 -10.88
N MET A 125 5.73 -20.36 -10.77
CA MET A 125 4.37 -20.56 -10.23
C MET A 125 4.38 -21.22 -8.83
N HIS A 126 5.36 -20.84 -7.99
CA HIS A 126 5.56 -21.45 -6.68
C HIS A 126 4.71 -20.78 -5.60
N HIS A 127 4.17 -21.60 -4.70
CA HIS A 127 3.63 -21.10 -3.44
C HIS A 127 4.74 -20.46 -2.60
N THR A 128 4.44 -19.31 -2.00
CA THR A 128 5.44 -18.53 -1.27
C THR A 128 4.95 -18.19 0.11
N MET A 129 5.79 -18.38 1.12
CA MET A 129 5.55 -17.94 2.48
C MET A 129 6.53 -16.82 2.85
N LEU A 130 5.99 -15.67 3.27
CA LEU A 130 6.78 -14.52 3.72
C LEU A 130 6.77 -14.45 5.25
N ILE A 131 7.92 -14.69 5.87
CA ILE A 131 8.10 -14.65 7.31
C ILE A 131 8.95 -13.44 7.70
N GLY A 132 8.55 -12.73 8.76
CA GLY A 132 9.30 -11.58 9.26
C GLY A 132 8.47 -10.74 10.23
N PRO A 133 9.08 -9.73 10.88
CA PRO A 133 8.41 -8.89 11.86
C PRO A 133 7.29 -8.05 11.21
N PRO A 134 6.34 -7.54 12.00
CA PRO A 134 5.38 -6.52 11.56
C PRO A 134 6.11 -5.33 10.92
N GLY A 135 5.51 -4.67 9.94
CA GLY A 135 6.13 -3.54 9.24
C GLY A 135 7.25 -3.88 8.23
N ALA A 136 7.64 -5.16 8.08
CA ALA A 136 8.67 -5.57 7.12
C ALA A 136 8.23 -5.55 5.64
N GLY A 137 7.04 -5.05 5.32
CA GLY A 137 6.55 -4.93 3.95
C GLY A 137 6.03 -6.23 3.32
N LYS A 138 5.81 -7.31 4.10
CA LYS A 138 5.36 -8.62 3.58
C LYS A 138 4.06 -8.53 2.77
N SER A 139 3.03 -7.93 3.33
CA SER A 139 1.72 -7.77 2.68
C SER A 139 1.80 -6.88 1.44
N MET A 140 2.63 -5.84 1.50
CA MET A 140 2.93 -4.98 0.36
C MET A 140 3.59 -5.76 -0.77
N ALA A 141 4.59 -6.57 -0.45
CA ALA A 141 5.29 -7.42 -1.40
C ALA A 141 4.36 -8.46 -2.04
N ALA A 142 3.51 -9.13 -1.23
CA ALA A 142 2.53 -10.09 -1.71
C ALA A 142 1.52 -9.45 -2.68
N ARG A 143 1.01 -8.25 -2.39
CA ARG A 143 0.10 -7.50 -3.28
C ARG A 143 0.73 -7.10 -4.62
N ARG A 144 2.05 -7.12 -4.73
CA ARG A 144 2.77 -6.83 -5.98
C ARG A 144 3.06 -8.06 -6.83
N LEU A 145 2.86 -9.25 -6.30
CA LEU A 145 3.05 -10.48 -7.07
C LEU A 145 2.28 -10.45 -8.42
N PRO A 146 1.00 -10.03 -8.48
CA PRO A 146 0.30 -9.94 -9.76
C PRO A 146 0.96 -9.03 -10.80
N THR A 147 1.70 -8.01 -10.38
CA THR A 147 2.34 -7.05 -11.31
C THR A 147 3.59 -7.59 -11.99
N ILE A 148 4.21 -8.63 -11.44
CA ILE A 148 5.39 -9.29 -12.02
C ILE A 148 5.04 -10.60 -12.73
N LEU A 149 3.80 -11.06 -12.64
CA LEU A 149 3.28 -12.20 -13.40
C LEU A 149 3.07 -11.81 -14.88
N PRO A 150 3.13 -12.76 -15.81
CA PRO A 150 2.76 -12.52 -17.20
C PRO A 150 1.35 -11.96 -17.32
N LYS A 151 1.10 -11.16 -18.36
CA LYS A 151 -0.27 -10.71 -18.67
C LYS A 151 -1.18 -11.92 -18.85
N MET A 152 -2.46 -11.77 -18.48
CA MET A 152 -3.45 -12.80 -18.70
C MET A 152 -3.68 -13.01 -20.19
N THR A 153 -3.86 -14.27 -20.60
CA THR A 153 -4.37 -14.59 -21.93
C THR A 153 -5.83 -14.20 -22.04
N TRP A 154 -6.36 -14.21 -23.26
CA TRP A 154 -7.79 -13.91 -23.47
C TRP A 154 -8.70 -14.94 -22.75
N GLU A 155 -8.32 -16.20 -22.79
CA GLU A 155 -9.00 -17.29 -22.13
C GLU A 155 -9.02 -17.11 -20.61
N GLU A 156 -7.86 -16.78 -20.02
CA GLU A 156 -7.75 -16.47 -18.58
C GLU A 156 -8.61 -15.25 -18.19
N CYS A 157 -8.67 -14.20 -19.05
CA CYS A 157 -9.53 -13.04 -18.80
C CYS A 157 -11.01 -13.42 -18.78
N LEU A 158 -11.46 -14.27 -19.69
CA LEU A 158 -12.83 -14.75 -19.74
C LEU A 158 -13.18 -15.58 -18.52
N GLU A 159 -12.34 -16.55 -18.18
CA GLU A 159 -12.54 -17.45 -17.01
C GLU A 159 -12.62 -16.65 -15.68
N VAL A 160 -11.68 -15.74 -15.47
CA VAL A 160 -11.69 -14.86 -14.27
C VAL A 160 -12.94 -13.99 -14.25
N SER A 161 -13.32 -13.39 -15.39
CA SER A 161 -14.50 -12.53 -15.46
C SER A 161 -15.78 -13.30 -15.22
N GLU A 162 -15.90 -14.55 -15.70
CA GLU A 162 -17.03 -15.43 -15.43
C GLU A 162 -17.20 -15.70 -13.93
N ILE A 163 -16.09 -16.06 -13.24
CA ILE A 163 -16.10 -16.29 -11.78
C ILE A 163 -16.54 -15.01 -11.04
N TYR A 164 -15.98 -13.85 -11.42
CA TYR A 164 -16.33 -12.58 -10.77
C TYR A 164 -17.76 -12.14 -11.06
N SER A 165 -18.27 -12.44 -12.27
CA SER A 165 -19.67 -12.18 -12.63
C SER A 165 -20.62 -13.05 -11.82
N ALA A 166 -20.34 -14.35 -11.73
CA ALA A 166 -21.14 -15.29 -10.92
C ALA A 166 -21.15 -14.91 -9.44
N ALA A 167 -20.03 -14.37 -8.93
CA ALA A 167 -19.93 -13.90 -7.55
C ALA A 167 -20.54 -12.47 -7.34
N GLY A 168 -21.06 -11.82 -8.37
CA GLY A 168 -21.59 -10.45 -8.30
C GLY A 168 -20.53 -9.37 -8.04
N LEU A 169 -19.27 -9.66 -8.30
CA LEU A 169 -18.13 -8.78 -8.04
C LEU A 169 -17.66 -8.01 -9.29
N LEU A 170 -18.20 -8.33 -10.47
CA LEU A 170 -17.90 -7.62 -11.70
C LEU A 170 -18.71 -6.33 -11.75
N LYS A 171 -18.03 -5.19 -11.84
CA LYS A 171 -18.72 -3.90 -11.94
C LYS A 171 -19.32 -3.71 -13.35
N PRO A 172 -20.53 -3.17 -13.47
CA PRO A 172 -21.20 -3.02 -14.78
C PRO A 172 -20.43 -2.23 -15.83
N ALA A 173 -19.51 -1.35 -15.41
CA ALA A 173 -18.68 -0.52 -16.29
C ALA A 173 -17.33 -1.16 -16.69
N GLU A 174 -16.92 -2.27 -16.06
CA GLU A 174 -15.57 -2.83 -16.25
C GLU A 174 -15.48 -3.86 -17.39
N GLY A 175 -16.60 -4.35 -17.91
CA GLY A 175 -16.62 -5.33 -19.02
C GLY A 175 -15.89 -6.64 -18.66
N LEU A 176 -14.61 -6.74 -18.97
CA LEU A 176 -13.77 -7.90 -18.66
C LEU A 176 -12.62 -7.52 -17.71
N ILE A 177 -12.26 -8.44 -16.84
CA ILE A 177 -11.08 -8.32 -15.97
C ILE A 177 -9.85 -8.68 -16.80
N THR A 178 -9.01 -7.71 -17.08
CA THR A 178 -7.78 -7.88 -17.89
C THR A 178 -6.50 -7.89 -17.07
N THR A 179 -6.60 -7.59 -15.76
CA THR A 179 -5.48 -7.61 -14.82
C THR A 179 -5.65 -8.73 -13.82
N ARG A 180 -4.54 -9.40 -13.45
CA ARG A 180 -4.58 -10.49 -12.47
C ARG A 180 -5.08 -9.96 -11.12
N PRO A 181 -6.21 -10.47 -10.60
CA PRO A 181 -6.76 -10.01 -9.34
C PRO A 181 -5.93 -10.52 -8.17
N PHE A 182 -5.78 -9.69 -7.13
CA PHE A 182 -5.22 -10.09 -5.85
C PHE A 182 -6.33 -10.24 -4.82
N ARG A 183 -6.41 -11.41 -4.17
CA ARG A 183 -7.37 -11.65 -3.08
C ARG A 183 -6.60 -11.75 -1.77
N SER A 184 -7.08 -11.03 -0.77
CA SER A 184 -6.53 -11.05 0.59
C SER A 184 -7.63 -11.53 1.55
N PRO A 185 -7.77 -12.86 1.75
CA PRO A 185 -8.74 -13.39 2.69
C PRO A 185 -8.47 -12.85 4.10
N HIS A 186 -9.54 -12.61 4.85
CA HIS A 186 -9.41 -12.22 6.25
C HIS A 186 -8.77 -13.36 7.06
N HIS A 187 -8.04 -13.05 8.14
CA HIS A 187 -7.38 -14.04 8.99
C HIS A 187 -8.36 -15.01 9.67
N THR A 188 -9.67 -14.70 9.69
CA THR A 188 -10.74 -15.59 10.17
C THR A 188 -11.33 -16.48 9.07
N ALA A 189 -10.79 -16.43 7.85
CA ALA A 189 -11.26 -17.32 6.79
C ALA A 189 -11.00 -18.77 7.18
N SER A 190 -12.01 -19.64 6.96
CA SER A 190 -11.89 -21.06 7.25
C SER A 190 -10.89 -21.75 6.32
N ASP A 191 -10.33 -22.88 6.76
CA ASP A 191 -9.43 -23.71 5.93
C ASP A 191 -10.10 -24.13 4.61
N VAL A 192 -11.40 -24.39 4.64
CA VAL A 192 -12.21 -24.69 3.45
C VAL A 192 -12.25 -23.51 2.48
N ALA A 193 -12.41 -22.29 2.98
CA ALA A 193 -12.41 -21.08 2.14
C ALA A 193 -11.04 -20.79 1.53
N LEU A 194 -9.95 -21.28 2.11
CA LEU A 194 -8.58 -21.13 1.61
C LEU A 194 -8.19 -22.25 0.63
N ALA A 195 -8.69 -23.47 0.85
CA ALA A 195 -8.35 -24.64 0.05
C ALA A 195 -9.26 -24.82 -1.17
N GLY A 196 -10.36 -24.08 -1.26
CA GLY A 196 -11.35 -24.24 -2.32
C GLY A 196 -12.22 -25.47 -2.06
N GLY A 197 -13.25 -25.31 -1.25
CA GLY A 197 -14.25 -26.35 -1.00
C GLY A 197 -15.41 -26.25 -1.98
#